data_71e70d490faf84695b839ca871663dbc
#
_entry.id   71e70d490faf84695b839ca871663dbc
#
_cell.length_a   1.000
_cell.length_b   1.000
_cell.length_c   1.000
_cell.angle_alpha   90.00
_cell.angle_beta   90.00
_cell.angle_gamma   90.00
#
_symmetry.space_group_name_H-M   'P 1'
#
loop_
_entity.id
_entity.type
_entity.pdbx_description
1 polymer ?
#
loop_
_entity_poly.entity_id
_entity_poly.type
_entity_poly.pdbx_seq_one_letter_code
_entity_poly.pdbx_strand_id
1 'polypeptide(L)'
;MDNINNTYQPIVGKNLIEILMFSMYSDSLIIFREYVQNAFDAIVEAKRQGVLSNIKEGQVSITIDPVSRKIHILDNGVGINVSQAQPILLNIADSHKDGIGLAGQYGIGRLVGAKYCKRLIFKTSAKGENRYTEIAFDNELAQKIISNKEDKSTATQVIDRITSVVVGEEAPDKHYFEVRMEEVSEHHRNLLNVGKVSEYLKEVAPIDYMLEFKNMLYNQCLPIQYKDFNEELDHIRLTVNDEIDIRKRYGLMINGTDDEISSLQFFKFEDSEFGLLGWGWYAITPFTKAIPASDVNKGIRLRKRNIQIGSKDLLNQYFREARGNNYFYGEIHAVHSNLRPNSSRDGLTHTPEAIKLYECIKDYFSDLQKLYHLANDAKNLYRDIHLSGTSVPQSDKEKVEIQTKISTKVEQFDKIKTKYKGDDNIGEASDKVLAIYGETIKKTLESLPTDILPSNVTSLTGIGDKTNGEAISIVTPTPAPIQEEPTSSAVTDIFAPLNKKCTPEEIKLIRKVFAILSQNCPISQRTMFETMKEKAIKQLSK
;
A
#
# COMPACT_ATOMS: atom_id res chain seq x y z
N MET A 1 -30.40 55.15 4.20
CA MET A 1 -30.35 53.70 3.82
C MET A 1 -30.97 52.97 4.99
N ASP A 2 -32.23 52.61 4.85
CA ASP A 2 -32.97 51.88 5.89
C ASP A 2 -32.37 50.47 6.01
N ASN A 3 -31.81 50.18 7.19
CA ASN A 3 -31.42 48.84 7.54
C ASN A 3 -32.71 47.99 7.63
N ILE A 4 -33.05 47.31 6.54
CA ILE A 4 -34.06 46.24 6.57
C ILE A 4 -33.48 45.15 7.42
N ASN A 5 -33.85 45.08 8.69
CA ASN A 5 -33.55 43.92 9.57
C ASN A 5 -34.16 42.70 8.85
N ASN A 6 -33.28 41.91 8.25
CA ASN A 6 -33.68 40.73 7.50
C ASN A 6 -34.18 39.67 8.50
N THR A 7 -35.50 39.67 8.75
CA THR A 7 -36.18 38.66 9.61
C THR A 7 -36.35 37.31 8.89
N TYR A 8 -35.88 37.23 7.61
CA TYR A 8 -35.93 35.99 6.83
C TYR A 8 -34.90 35.00 7.32
N GLN A 9 -35.36 33.85 7.82
CA GLN A 9 -34.50 32.72 8.15
C GLN A 9 -34.39 31.80 6.92
N PRO A 10 -33.16 31.59 6.38
CA PRO A 10 -32.96 30.66 5.27
C PRO A 10 -33.35 29.24 5.70
N ILE A 11 -34.04 28.53 4.83
CA ILE A 11 -34.46 27.14 5.05
C ILE A 11 -33.54 26.23 4.22
N VAL A 12 -32.94 25.24 4.86
CA VAL A 12 -32.22 24.17 4.18
C VAL A 12 -33.18 23.04 3.86
N GLY A 13 -33.49 22.87 2.59
CA GLY A 13 -34.47 21.89 2.11
C GLY A 13 -33.94 20.45 2.16
N LYS A 14 -34.88 19.48 2.13
CA LYS A 14 -34.61 18.05 2.19
C LYS A 14 -33.66 17.51 1.10
N ASN A 15 -33.60 18.17 -0.06
CA ASN A 15 -32.73 17.75 -1.17
C ASN A 15 -31.20 17.80 -0.79
N LEU A 16 -30.85 18.60 0.23
CA LEU A 16 -29.48 18.54 0.76
C LEU A 16 -29.14 17.15 1.34
N ILE A 17 -30.12 16.52 2.01
CA ILE A 17 -29.97 15.17 2.56
C ILE A 17 -29.78 14.15 1.42
N GLU A 18 -30.46 14.31 0.30
CA GLU A 18 -30.27 13.46 -0.89
C GLU A 18 -28.83 13.51 -1.39
N ILE A 19 -28.27 14.71 -1.51
CA ILE A 19 -26.89 14.90 -1.96
C ILE A 19 -25.92 14.26 -0.97
N LEU A 20 -26.07 14.52 0.32
CA LEU A 20 -25.14 14.09 1.35
C LEU A 20 -25.20 12.59 1.63
N MET A 21 -26.39 11.97 1.60
CA MET A 21 -26.55 10.56 1.92
C MET A 21 -26.47 9.63 0.70
N PHE A 22 -26.86 10.10 -0.50
CA PHE A 22 -27.12 9.20 -1.62
C PHE A 22 -26.31 9.54 -2.89
N SER A 23 -25.73 10.74 -3.03
CA SER A 23 -25.15 11.17 -4.31
C SER A 23 -23.64 11.37 -4.31
N MET A 24 -22.97 11.42 -3.15
CA MET A 24 -21.58 11.86 -3.06
C MET A 24 -20.54 10.93 -3.71
N TYR A 25 -20.78 9.62 -3.71
CA TYR A 25 -19.77 8.65 -4.14
C TYR A 25 -20.30 7.75 -5.25
N SER A 26 -19.45 7.54 -6.27
CA SER A 26 -19.74 6.63 -7.39
C SER A 26 -19.33 5.19 -7.12
N ASP A 27 -18.18 4.98 -6.44
CA ASP A 27 -17.68 3.65 -6.08
C ASP A 27 -18.23 3.23 -4.71
N SER A 28 -18.91 2.08 -4.68
CA SER A 28 -19.50 1.56 -3.45
C SER A 28 -18.47 1.11 -2.41
N LEU A 29 -17.29 0.63 -2.81
CA LEU A 29 -16.26 0.15 -1.89
C LEU A 29 -15.66 1.26 -1.03
N ILE A 30 -15.86 2.52 -1.41
CA ILE A 30 -15.37 3.67 -0.66
C ILE A 30 -15.89 3.71 0.78
N ILE A 31 -17.05 3.10 1.06
CA ILE A 31 -17.62 3.02 2.43
C ILE A 31 -16.63 2.37 3.40
N PHE A 32 -15.96 1.31 2.97
CA PHE A 32 -14.98 0.62 3.83
C PHE A 32 -13.78 1.50 4.13
N ARG A 33 -13.30 2.27 3.13
CA ARG A 33 -12.21 3.24 3.35
C ARG A 33 -12.62 4.32 4.34
N GLU A 34 -13.83 4.88 4.21
CA GLU A 34 -14.32 5.95 5.09
C GLU A 34 -14.48 5.45 6.53
N TYR A 35 -15.07 4.26 6.73
CA TYR A 35 -15.24 3.72 8.08
C TYR A 35 -13.91 3.28 8.71
N VAL A 36 -13.03 2.63 7.95
CA VAL A 36 -11.68 2.27 8.44
C VAL A 36 -10.87 3.52 8.78
N GLN A 37 -10.99 4.59 8.00
CA GLN A 37 -10.34 5.85 8.29
C GLN A 37 -10.87 6.51 9.58
N ASN A 38 -12.20 6.55 9.75
CA ASN A 38 -12.80 7.07 10.99
C ASN A 38 -12.36 6.24 12.20
N ALA A 39 -12.29 4.91 12.06
CA ALA A 39 -11.78 4.00 13.06
C ALA A 39 -10.30 4.27 13.39
N PHE A 40 -9.47 4.48 12.36
CA PHE A 40 -8.06 4.84 12.54
C PHE A 40 -7.89 6.16 13.28
N ASP A 41 -8.65 7.19 12.92
CA ASP A 41 -8.64 8.48 13.62
C ASP A 41 -9.05 8.31 15.10
N ALA A 42 -10.07 7.48 15.39
CA ALA A 42 -10.52 7.18 16.75
C ALA A 42 -9.46 6.39 17.57
N ILE A 43 -8.71 5.51 16.92
CA ILE A 43 -7.61 4.76 17.51
C ILE A 43 -6.42 5.69 17.83
N VAL A 44 -6.07 6.60 16.91
CA VAL A 44 -5.04 7.61 17.14
C VAL A 44 -5.41 8.49 18.34
N GLU A 45 -6.68 8.90 18.43
CA GLU A 45 -7.19 9.67 19.54
C GLU A 45 -7.18 8.86 20.85
N ALA A 46 -7.52 7.57 20.81
CA ALA A 46 -7.45 6.67 21.96
C ALA A 46 -6.02 6.55 22.52
N LYS A 47 -5.01 6.48 21.63
CA LYS A 47 -3.59 6.56 22.04
C LYS A 47 -3.28 7.92 22.68
N ARG A 48 -3.73 9.02 22.09
CA ARG A 48 -3.48 10.38 22.59
C ARG A 48 -4.07 10.59 24.00
N GLN A 49 -5.25 10.02 24.24
CA GLN A 49 -5.94 10.10 25.54
C GLN A 49 -5.46 9.04 26.56
N GLY A 50 -4.53 8.16 26.20
CA GLY A 50 -4.06 7.08 27.08
C GLY A 50 -5.08 5.95 27.29
N VAL A 51 -6.10 5.85 26.45
CA VAL A 51 -7.04 4.72 26.42
C VAL A 51 -6.35 3.47 25.87
N LEU A 52 -5.53 3.65 24.82
CA LEU A 52 -4.58 2.67 24.28
C LEU A 52 -3.15 3.11 24.59
N SER A 53 -2.28 2.17 24.94
CA SER A 53 -0.85 2.46 25.21
C SER A 53 -0.07 2.68 23.91
N ASN A 54 -0.49 1.98 22.83
CA ASN A 54 0.18 2.02 21.55
C ASN A 54 -0.86 1.91 20.41
N ILE A 55 -0.60 2.57 19.29
CA ILE A 55 -1.46 2.49 18.09
C ILE A 55 -1.57 1.07 17.53
N LYS A 56 -0.54 0.23 17.74
CA LYS A 56 -0.54 -1.19 17.33
C LYS A 56 -1.54 -2.06 18.09
N GLU A 57 -2.08 -1.58 19.21
CA GLU A 57 -3.19 -2.21 19.94
C GLU A 57 -4.54 -1.90 19.27
N GLY A 58 -4.55 -0.93 18.35
CA GLY A 58 -5.71 -0.55 17.57
C GLY A 58 -6.16 -1.68 16.65
N GLN A 59 -7.44 -2.01 16.73
CA GLN A 59 -8.05 -3.10 15.98
C GLN A 59 -9.32 -2.60 15.30
N VAL A 60 -9.48 -3.01 14.05
CA VAL A 60 -10.72 -2.84 13.30
C VAL A 60 -11.13 -4.20 12.76
N SER A 61 -12.34 -4.63 13.05
CA SER A 61 -12.91 -5.86 12.52
C SER A 61 -14.07 -5.56 11.59
N ILE A 62 -14.08 -6.20 10.42
CA ILE A 62 -15.15 -6.12 9.43
C ILE A 62 -15.73 -7.50 9.26
N THR A 63 -17.02 -7.63 9.53
CA THR A 63 -17.77 -8.89 9.30
C THR A 63 -18.80 -8.64 8.21
N ILE A 64 -18.76 -9.43 7.17
CA ILE A 64 -19.68 -9.39 6.04
C ILE A 64 -20.46 -10.71 6.02
N ASP A 65 -21.78 -10.63 6.10
CA ASP A 65 -22.69 -11.75 5.93
C ASP A 65 -23.50 -11.58 4.63
N PRO A 66 -23.10 -12.26 3.55
CA PRO A 66 -23.80 -12.15 2.27
C PRO A 66 -25.22 -12.73 2.31
N VAL A 67 -25.50 -13.68 3.21
CA VAL A 67 -26.81 -14.36 3.31
C VAL A 67 -27.84 -13.45 3.95
N SER A 68 -27.53 -12.89 5.12
CA SER A 68 -28.42 -11.93 5.80
C SER A 68 -28.25 -10.50 5.28
N ARG A 69 -27.33 -10.29 4.32
CA ARG A 69 -27.00 -8.98 3.72
C ARG A 69 -26.67 -7.93 4.77
N LYS A 70 -25.75 -8.28 5.68
CA LYS A 70 -25.29 -7.43 6.76
C LYS A 70 -23.80 -7.17 6.66
N ILE A 71 -23.42 -5.95 7.01
CA ILE A 71 -22.01 -5.55 7.19
C ILE A 71 -21.90 -4.96 8.59
N HIS A 72 -20.89 -5.41 9.31
CA HIS A 72 -20.56 -4.94 10.65
C HIS A 72 -19.10 -4.51 10.69
N ILE A 73 -18.83 -3.29 11.15
CA ILE A 73 -17.49 -2.72 11.30
C ILE A 73 -17.36 -2.24 12.73
N LEU A 74 -16.35 -2.73 13.43
CA LEU A 74 -16.12 -2.46 14.84
C LEU A 74 -14.67 -2.04 15.04
N ASP A 75 -14.44 -0.94 15.76
CA ASP A 75 -13.12 -0.52 16.23
C ASP A 75 -13.04 -0.45 17.75
N ASN A 76 -11.83 -0.51 18.27
CA ASN A 76 -11.50 -0.28 19.67
C ASN A 76 -10.89 1.11 19.90
N GLY A 77 -11.34 2.11 19.16
CA GLY A 77 -10.94 3.50 19.32
C GLY A 77 -11.50 4.13 20.62
N VAL A 78 -11.41 5.44 20.71
CA VAL A 78 -11.81 6.18 21.93
C VAL A 78 -13.32 6.04 22.25
N GLY A 79 -14.16 5.71 21.26
CA GLY A 79 -15.61 5.76 21.37
C GLY A 79 -16.17 7.19 21.48
N ILE A 80 -17.47 7.33 21.76
CA ILE A 80 -18.13 8.62 21.94
C ILE A 80 -18.96 8.56 23.22
N ASN A 81 -18.81 9.54 24.08
CA ASN A 81 -19.60 9.67 25.31
C ASN A 81 -21.08 9.84 25.03
N VAL A 82 -21.94 9.32 25.91
CA VAL A 82 -23.40 9.39 25.78
C VAL A 82 -23.89 10.81 25.55
N SER A 83 -23.34 11.80 26.28
CA SER A 83 -23.71 13.23 26.14
C SER A 83 -23.33 13.83 24.79
N GLN A 84 -22.31 13.28 24.12
CA GLN A 84 -21.78 13.80 22.85
C GLN A 84 -22.25 12.99 21.64
N ALA A 85 -22.80 11.79 21.83
CA ALA A 85 -23.15 10.90 20.72
C ALA A 85 -24.17 11.51 19.77
N GLN A 86 -25.26 12.09 20.28
CA GLN A 86 -26.26 12.74 19.43
C GLN A 86 -25.70 13.97 18.71
N PRO A 87 -25.08 14.97 19.39
CA PRO A 87 -24.49 16.12 18.70
C PRO A 87 -23.48 15.70 17.62
N ILE A 88 -22.60 14.76 17.91
CA ILE A 88 -21.58 14.33 16.94
C ILE A 88 -22.20 13.54 15.77
N LEU A 89 -23.18 12.66 16.01
CA LEU A 89 -23.69 11.75 15.00
C LEU A 89 -24.87 12.28 14.21
N LEU A 90 -25.67 13.20 14.75
CA LEU A 90 -26.84 13.78 14.11
C LEU A 90 -26.58 15.14 13.44
N ASN A 91 -25.58 15.92 13.91
CA ASN A 91 -25.21 17.17 13.25
C ASN A 91 -24.44 16.87 11.96
N ILE A 92 -25.14 16.88 10.84
CA ILE A 92 -24.56 16.59 9.53
C ILE A 92 -23.78 17.81 9.02
N ALA A 93 -22.60 17.58 8.50
CA ALA A 93 -21.67 18.61 8.02
C ALA A 93 -21.14 19.57 9.11
N ASP A 94 -21.37 19.26 10.38
CA ASP A 94 -20.76 19.92 11.53
C ASP A 94 -19.61 19.05 12.07
N SER A 95 -18.38 19.50 11.85
CA SER A 95 -17.19 18.76 12.25
C SER A 95 -16.60 19.39 13.51
N HIS A 96 -16.67 18.68 14.62
CA HIS A 96 -16.00 19.05 15.88
C HIS A 96 -14.53 18.61 15.92
N LYS A 97 -13.97 18.18 14.77
CA LYS A 97 -12.57 17.73 14.67
C LYS A 97 -11.63 18.92 14.42
N ASP A 98 -11.45 19.80 15.39
CA ASP A 98 -10.48 20.91 15.33
C ASP A 98 -9.01 20.47 15.50
N GLY A 99 -8.76 19.16 15.47
CA GLY A 99 -7.42 18.58 15.61
C GLY A 99 -6.60 18.65 14.33
N ILE A 100 -5.42 19.28 14.40
CA ILE A 100 -4.39 19.21 13.35
C ILE A 100 -4.09 17.72 13.08
N GLY A 101 -4.33 17.29 11.85
CA GLY A 101 -3.90 15.97 11.37
C GLY A 101 -4.94 14.85 11.36
N LEU A 102 -6.21 15.08 11.70
CA LEU A 102 -7.25 14.05 11.53
C LEU A 102 -7.70 13.97 10.06
N ALA A 103 -7.90 12.76 9.55
CA ALA A 103 -8.19 12.55 8.14
C ALA A 103 -9.67 12.79 7.76
N GLY A 104 -10.60 12.74 8.74
CA GLY A 104 -12.04 12.94 8.54
C GLY A 104 -12.51 14.35 8.95
N GLN A 105 -12.69 15.29 8.01
CA GLN A 105 -12.95 16.70 8.32
C GLN A 105 -14.37 17.17 8.10
N TYR A 106 -15.12 16.57 7.20
CA TYR A 106 -16.39 17.14 6.73
C TYR A 106 -17.62 16.68 7.51
N GLY A 107 -17.48 15.74 8.45
CA GLY A 107 -18.61 15.23 9.24
C GLY A 107 -19.70 14.48 8.44
N ILE A 108 -19.46 14.22 7.15
CA ILE A 108 -20.40 13.58 6.24
C ILE A 108 -20.02 12.13 5.90
N GLY A 109 -18.73 11.77 5.96
CA GLY A 109 -18.24 10.42 5.61
C GLY A 109 -18.89 9.29 6.42
N ARG A 110 -19.40 9.57 7.64
CA ARG A 110 -20.12 8.57 8.44
C ARG A 110 -21.42 8.09 7.81
N LEU A 111 -22.11 8.93 7.01
CA LEU A 111 -23.38 8.58 6.38
C LEU A 111 -23.24 7.88 5.02
N VAL A 112 -22.01 7.66 4.56
CA VAL A 112 -21.72 7.07 3.25
C VAL A 112 -22.40 5.71 3.03
N GLY A 113 -22.61 4.94 4.11
CA GLY A 113 -23.32 3.64 4.07
C GLY A 113 -24.82 3.74 3.81
N ALA A 114 -25.44 4.89 4.09
CA ALA A 114 -26.91 5.07 3.99
C ALA A 114 -27.46 4.76 2.60
N LYS A 115 -26.72 5.09 1.53
CA LYS A 115 -27.09 4.79 0.15
C LYS A 115 -27.27 3.29 -0.13
N TYR A 116 -26.60 2.44 0.61
CA TYR A 116 -26.40 1.04 0.25
C TYR A 116 -27.21 0.06 1.10
N CYS A 117 -27.88 0.50 2.17
CA CYS A 117 -28.62 -0.36 3.08
C CYS A 117 -29.96 0.28 3.50
N LYS A 118 -30.90 -0.53 3.97
CA LYS A 118 -32.17 0.01 4.49
C LYS A 118 -32.01 0.66 5.87
N ARG A 119 -31.13 0.09 6.72
CA ARG A 119 -30.83 0.64 8.04
C ARG A 119 -29.34 0.79 8.22
N LEU A 120 -28.92 1.99 8.62
CA LEU A 120 -27.55 2.29 9.04
C LEU A 120 -27.58 2.59 10.54
N ILE A 121 -26.78 1.85 11.32
CA ILE A 121 -26.81 1.91 12.77
C ILE A 121 -25.39 2.20 13.26
N PHE A 122 -25.27 3.16 14.16
CA PHE A 122 -24.07 3.46 14.91
C PHE A 122 -24.27 3.11 16.37
N LYS A 123 -23.36 2.34 16.96
CA LYS A 123 -23.35 2.05 18.40
C LYS A 123 -21.99 2.39 18.97
N THR A 124 -21.96 3.05 20.13
CA THR A 124 -20.69 3.51 20.71
C THR A 124 -20.75 3.57 22.22
N SER A 125 -19.59 3.34 22.85
CA SER A 125 -19.34 3.56 24.26
C SER A 125 -17.93 4.11 24.45
N ALA A 126 -17.72 4.96 25.46
CA ALA A 126 -16.42 5.50 25.81
C ALA A 126 -15.94 4.91 27.15
N LYS A 127 -14.62 4.76 27.31
CA LYS A 127 -14.01 4.23 28.53
C LYS A 127 -14.40 5.07 29.77
N GLY A 128 -14.82 4.40 30.80
CA GLY A 128 -15.27 5.03 32.06
C GLY A 128 -16.76 5.31 32.12
N GLU A 129 -17.51 5.10 31.02
CA GLU A 129 -18.97 5.20 31.02
C GLU A 129 -19.61 3.82 31.21
N ASN A 130 -20.75 3.77 31.92
CA ASN A 130 -21.53 2.53 32.10
C ASN A 130 -22.70 2.44 31.12
N ARG A 131 -22.63 3.16 30.01
CA ARG A 131 -23.70 3.24 29.01
C ARG A 131 -23.16 3.25 27.59
N TYR A 132 -23.94 2.69 26.67
CA TYR A 132 -23.75 2.90 25.24
C TYR A 132 -24.87 3.77 24.66
N THR A 133 -24.60 4.40 23.53
CA THR A 133 -25.62 5.03 22.68
C THR A 133 -25.67 4.30 21.35
N GLU A 134 -26.90 3.99 20.91
CA GLU A 134 -27.17 3.44 19.57
C GLU A 134 -28.09 4.41 18.83
N ILE A 135 -27.68 4.79 17.59
CA ILE A 135 -28.43 5.67 16.69
C ILE A 135 -28.65 4.93 15.39
N ALA A 136 -29.92 4.73 15.02
CA ALA A 136 -30.28 4.07 13.78
C ALA A 136 -30.95 5.06 12.81
N PHE A 137 -30.58 4.98 11.54
CA PHE A 137 -31.14 5.73 10.43
C PHE A 137 -31.98 4.79 9.56
N ASP A 138 -33.25 5.14 9.34
CA ASP A 138 -34.14 4.49 8.39
C ASP A 138 -33.98 5.11 7.00
N ASN A 139 -33.11 4.50 6.20
CA ASN A 139 -32.79 5.01 4.87
C ASN A 139 -33.91 4.76 3.85
N GLU A 140 -34.76 3.75 4.07
CA GLU A 140 -35.93 3.50 3.24
C GLU A 140 -36.97 4.61 3.43
N LEU A 141 -37.20 5.02 4.68
CA LEU A 141 -38.06 6.17 5.00
C LEU A 141 -37.47 7.47 4.45
N ALA A 142 -36.15 7.67 4.56
CA ALA A 142 -35.46 8.83 3.99
C ALA A 142 -35.74 8.96 2.49
N GLN A 143 -35.56 7.89 1.72
CA GLN A 143 -35.82 7.88 0.28
C GLN A 143 -37.30 8.17 -0.04
N LYS A 144 -38.24 7.62 0.74
CA LYS A 144 -39.69 7.92 0.58
C LYS A 144 -40.01 9.39 0.82
N ILE A 145 -39.44 10.00 1.86
CA ILE A 145 -39.64 11.44 2.17
C ILE A 145 -39.05 12.32 1.05
N ILE A 146 -37.82 12.02 0.62
CA ILE A 146 -37.08 12.80 -0.38
C ILE A 146 -37.82 12.75 -1.73
N SER A 147 -38.25 11.57 -2.17
CA SER A 147 -38.94 11.38 -3.46
C SER A 147 -40.35 11.96 -3.49
N ASN A 148 -41.00 12.15 -2.34
CA ASN A 148 -42.35 12.72 -2.27
C ASN A 148 -42.33 14.25 -2.47
N LYS A 149 -42.77 14.74 -3.62
CA LYS A 149 -42.81 16.18 -3.96
C LYS A 149 -43.72 16.99 -3.06
N GLU A 150 -44.74 16.38 -2.46
CA GLU A 150 -45.68 17.04 -1.55
C GLU A 150 -45.09 17.26 -0.15
N ASP A 151 -44.12 16.47 0.24
CA ASP A 151 -43.42 16.61 1.51
C ASP A 151 -42.47 17.82 1.48
N LYS A 152 -42.75 18.82 2.31
CA LYS A 152 -42.03 20.10 2.40
C LYS A 152 -41.05 20.14 3.62
N SER A 153 -40.70 19.00 4.17
CA SER A 153 -39.79 18.92 5.31
C SER A 153 -38.46 19.61 5.03
N THR A 154 -37.91 20.24 6.05
CA THR A 154 -36.53 20.73 6.05
C THR A 154 -35.56 19.56 6.22
N ALA A 155 -34.26 19.78 5.96
CA ALA A 155 -33.23 18.79 6.18
C ALA A 155 -33.23 18.26 7.64
N THR A 156 -33.37 19.15 8.62
CA THR A 156 -33.43 18.78 10.05
C THR A 156 -34.65 17.91 10.34
N GLN A 157 -35.83 18.29 9.85
CA GLN A 157 -37.05 17.51 10.04
C GLN A 157 -36.97 16.11 9.40
N VAL A 158 -36.26 15.97 8.27
CA VAL A 158 -36.00 14.64 7.70
C VAL A 158 -35.15 13.80 8.65
N ILE A 159 -34.04 14.35 9.15
CA ILE A 159 -33.16 13.63 10.10
C ILE A 159 -33.93 13.20 11.34
N ASP A 160 -34.72 14.09 11.95
CA ASP A 160 -35.55 13.76 13.13
C ASP A 160 -36.53 12.61 12.86
N ARG A 161 -37.14 12.58 11.67
CA ARG A 161 -38.12 11.54 11.29
C ARG A 161 -37.50 10.18 10.99
N ILE A 162 -36.26 10.13 10.50
CA ILE A 162 -35.60 8.89 10.07
C ILE A 162 -34.70 8.30 11.14
N THR A 163 -34.45 9.00 12.25
CA THR A 163 -33.52 8.55 13.29
C THR A 163 -34.26 8.05 14.52
N SER A 164 -33.68 7.03 15.14
CA SER A 164 -34.06 6.57 16.48
C SER A 164 -32.81 6.46 17.36
N VAL A 165 -32.94 6.81 18.62
CA VAL A 165 -31.85 6.82 19.60
C VAL A 165 -32.22 5.91 20.76
N VAL A 166 -31.31 5.00 21.12
CA VAL A 166 -31.41 4.11 22.26
C VAL A 166 -30.17 4.28 23.14
N VAL A 167 -30.36 4.39 24.43
CA VAL A 167 -29.27 4.37 25.43
C VAL A 167 -29.47 3.14 26.31
N GLY A 168 -28.44 2.30 26.42
CA GLY A 168 -28.46 1.08 27.22
C GLY A 168 -27.26 1.01 28.17
N GLU A 169 -27.23 -0.03 28.99
CA GLU A 169 -26.13 -0.28 29.91
C GLU A 169 -24.95 -0.95 29.21
N GLU A 170 -23.72 -0.57 29.60
CA GLU A 170 -22.46 -1.13 29.09
C GLU A 170 -21.45 -1.24 30.24
N ALA A 171 -20.48 -2.14 30.10
CA ALA A 171 -19.39 -2.25 31.07
C ALA A 171 -18.44 -1.03 30.97
N PRO A 172 -18.01 -0.43 32.09
CA PRO A 172 -17.22 0.81 32.07
C PRO A 172 -15.83 0.69 31.45
N ASP A 173 -15.31 -0.50 31.26
CA ASP A 173 -14.05 -0.79 30.58
C ASP A 173 -14.16 -0.80 29.05
N LYS A 174 -15.39 -0.82 28.52
CA LYS A 174 -15.65 -0.85 27.08
C LYS A 174 -15.46 0.52 26.46
N HIS A 175 -14.80 0.50 25.31
CA HIS A 175 -14.66 1.67 24.44
C HIS A 175 -14.63 1.18 22.99
N TYR A 176 -15.52 1.67 22.17
CA TYR A 176 -15.64 1.22 20.77
C TYR A 176 -16.54 2.16 19.96
N PHE A 177 -16.41 2.07 18.65
CA PHE A 177 -17.40 2.54 17.69
C PHE A 177 -17.75 1.40 16.74
N GLU A 178 -19.04 1.19 16.55
CA GLU A 178 -19.63 0.12 15.75
C GLU A 178 -20.52 0.70 14.67
N VAL A 179 -20.34 0.24 13.44
CA VAL A 179 -21.20 0.54 12.30
C VAL A 179 -21.86 -0.74 11.83
N ARG A 180 -23.18 -0.76 11.79
CA ARG A 180 -23.96 -1.86 11.21
C ARG A 180 -24.76 -1.37 10.02
N MET A 181 -24.65 -2.08 8.91
CA MET A 181 -25.47 -1.90 7.72
C MET A 181 -26.36 -3.13 7.59
N GLU A 182 -27.66 -2.94 7.69
CA GLU A 182 -28.65 -4.01 7.60
C GLU A 182 -29.44 -3.91 6.29
N GLU A 183 -29.76 -5.07 5.72
CA GLU A 183 -30.44 -5.21 4.43
C GLU A 183 -29.72 -4.42 3.31
N VAL A 184 -28.42 -4.72 3.14
CA VAL A 184 -27.63 -4.17 2.03
C VAL A 184 -28.30 -4.49 0.70
N SER A 185 -28.40 -3.47 -0.17
CA SER A 185 -29.10 -3.56 -1.44
C SER A 185 -28.47 -4.63 -2.36
N GLU A 186 -29.32 -5.43 -3.00
CA GLU A 186 -28.89 -6.44 -3.96
C GLU A 186 -28.20 -5.87 -5.21
N HIS A 187 -28.48 -4.61 -5.54
CA HIS A 187 -27.80 -3.92 -6.63
C HIS A 187 -26.33 -3.63 -6.33
N HIS A 188 -25.94 -3.71 -5.05
CA HIS A 188 -24.57 -3.43 -4.58
C HIS A 188 -23.88 -4.67 -4.00
N ARG A 189 -24.04 -5.83 -4.64
CA ARG A 189 -23.42 -7.10 -4.23
C ARG A 189 -21.89 -7.07 -4.07
N ASN A 190 -21.23 -6.07 -4.66
CA ASN A 190 -19.80 -5.85 -4.45
C ASN A 190 -19.44 -5.66 -2.97
N LEU A 191 -20.33 -5.01 -2.21
CA LEU A 191 -20.16 -4.78 -0.77
C LEU A 191 -20.23 -6.06 0.05
N LEU A 192 -20.92 -7.08 -0.46
CA LEU A 192 -21.09 -8.37 0.18
C LEU A 192 -20.05 -9.40 -0.29
N ASN A 193 -19.14 -9.02 -1.16
CA ASN A 193 -18.06 -9.89 -1.63
C ASN A 193 -16.81 -9.72 -0.76
N VAL A 194 -16.63 -10.62 0.21
CA VAL A 194 -15.51 -10.60 1.17
C VAL A 194 -14.16 -10.47 0.48
N GLY A 195 -13.91 -11.23 -0.60
CA GLY A 195 -12.65 -11.19 -1.33
C GLY A 195 -12.38 -9.84 -1.97
N LYS A 196 -13.39 -9.23 -2.63
CA LYS A 196 -13.23 -7.88 -3.23
C LYS A 196 -12.99 -6.81 -2.18
N VAL A 197 -13.68 -6.89 -1.04
CA VAL A 197 -13.51 -5.94 0.06
C VAL A 197 -12.12 -6.07 0.68
N SER A 198 -11.67 -7.30 0.94
CA SER A 198 -10.31 -7.56 1.45
C SER A 198 -9.24 -7.03 0.50
N GLU A 199 -9.34 -7.32 -0.81
CA GLU A 199 -8.39 -6.80 -1.81
C GLU A 199 -8.36 -5.27 -1.85
N TYR A 200 -9.52 -4.62 -1.85
CA TYR A 200 -9.62 -3.17 -1.81
C TYR A 200 -8.96 -2.57 -0.56
N LEU A 201 -9.20 -3.17 0.61
CA LEU A 201 -8.62 -2.69 1.87
C LEU A 201 -7.10 -2.91 1.95
N LYS A 202 -6.56 -3.98 1.38
CA LYS A 202 -5.11 -4.19 1.24
C LYS A 202 -4.43 -3.07 0.45
N GLU A 203 -5.18 -2.42 -0.43
CA GLU A 203 -4.69 -1.31 -1.24
C GLU A 203 -4.78 0.04 -0.51
N VAL A 204 -5.93 0.34 0.12
CA VAL A 204 -6.24 1.70 0.58
C VAL A 204 -6.08 1.92 2.08
N ALA A 205 -6.18 0.88 2.90
CA ALA A 205 -6.24 1.01 4.36
C ALA A 205 -4.87 1.31 4.99
N PRO A 206 -4.85 1.90 6.22
CA PRO A 206 -3.64 2.14 7.00
C PRO A 206 -3.22 0.85 7.73
N ILE A 207 -2.78 -0.13 6.98
CA ILE A 207 -2.32 -1.44 7.45
C ILE A 207 -0.83 -1.64 7.23
N ASP A 208 -0.25 -2.60 7.93
CA ASP A 208 1.16 -2.94 7.85
C ASP A 208 1.53 -3.58 6.50
N TYR A 209 2.80 -3.58 6.21
CA TYR A 209 3.36 -4.27 5.05
C TYR A 209 3.53 -5.78 5.33
N MET A 210 3.62 -6.59 4.27
CA MET A 210 4.07 -7.98 4.39
C MET A 210 5.48 -8.03 5.01
N LEU A 211 5.74 -9.05 5.81
CA LEU A 211 6.92 -9.11 6.68
C LEU A 211 8.25 -8.92 5.94
N GLU A 212 8.41 -9.57 4.78
CA GLU A 212 9.64 -9.48 3.98
C GLU A 212 9.90 -8.04 3.51
N PHE A 213 8.88 -7.39 2.94
CA PHE A 213 8.98 -6.00 2.51
C PHE A 213 9.15 -5.04 3.68
N LYS A 214 8.44 -5.29 4.79
CA LYS A 214 8.59 -4.52 6.03
C LYS A 214 10.04 -4.53 6.53
N ASN A 215 10.67 -5.70 6.55
CA ASN A 215 12.07 -5.83 6.97
C ASN A 215 13.00 -5.02 6.06
N MET A 216 12.77 -5.04 4.74
CA MET A 216 13.53 -4.20 3.81
C MET A 216 13.31 -2.71 4.09
N LEU A 217 12.04 -2.27 4.23
CA LEU A 217 11.69 -0.87 4.43
C LEU A 217 12.24 -0.30 5.74
N TYR A 218 11.99 -0.97 6.86
CA TYR A 218 12.29 -0.44 8.20
C TYR A 218 13.71 -0.70 8.67
N ASN A 219 14.25 -1.88 8.38
CA ASN A 219 15.52 -2.31 8.96
C ASN A 219 16.71 -2.09 8.03
N GLN A 220 16.51 -2.16 6.71
CA GLN A 220 17.58 -2.13 5.73
C GLN A 220 17.63 -0.84 4.92
N CYS A 221 16.48 -0.35 4.48
CA CYS A 221 16.41 0.72 3.51
C CYS A 221 15.93 2.06 4.07
N LEU A 222 15.15 2.09 5.17
CA LEU A 222 14.66 3.34 5.72
C LEU A 222 15.81 4.19 6.28
N PRO A 223 16.23 5.28 5.62
CA PRO A 223 17.32 6.12 6.09
C PRO A 223 17.00 6.73 7.47
N ILE A 224 18.03 6.95 8.30
CA ILE A 224 17.87 7.50 9.65
C ILE A 224 17.11 8.82 9.63
N GLN A 225 17.35 9.68 8.65
CA GLN A 225 16.67 10.97 8.47
C GLN A 225 15.15 10.87 8.27
N TYR A 226 14.63 9.72 7.84
CA TYR A 226 13.20 9.49 7.64
C TYR A 226 12.53 8.81 8.84
N LYS A 227 13.26 8.43 9.87
CA LYS A 227 12.67 7.77 11.06
C LYS A 227 11.70 8.68 11.81
N ASP A 228 11.90 9.98 11.76
CA ASP A 228 11.01 10.96 12.39
C ASP A 228 9.62 11.03 11.72
N PHE A 229 9.50 10.48 10.51
CA PHE A 229 8.23 10.39 9.77
C PHE A 229 7.48 9.06 9.97
N ASN A 230 7.87 8.25 10.94
CA ASN A 230 7.25 6.95 11.21
C ASN A 230 5.75 7.04 11.52
N GLU A 231 5.26 8.18 12.03
CA GLU A 231 3.82 8.41 12.26
C GLU A 231 3.01 8.32 10.97
N GLU A 232 3.58 8.69 9.82
CA GLU A 232 2.92 8.53 8.51
C GLU A 232 2.84 7.06 8.04
N LEU A 233 3.54 6.15 8.72
CA LEU A 233 3.50 4.70 8.53
C LEU A 233 2.74 3.98 9.65
N ASP A 234 2.14 4.73 10.58
CA ASP A 234 1.29 4.16 11.62
C ASP A 234 0.19 3.29 11.00
N HIS A 235 -0.06 2.16 11.61
CA HIS A 235 -0.97 1.16 11.09
C HIS A 235 -1.77 0.49 12.20
N ILE A 236 -2.93 -0.02 11.83
CA ILE A 236 -3.83 -0.78 12.69
C ILE A 236 -3.85 -2.24 12.30
N ARG A 237 -4.32 -3.07 13.21
CA ARG A 237 -4.69 -4.45 12.91
C ARG A 237 -6.09 -4.46 12.32
N LEU A 238 -6.20 -4.91 11.06
CA LEU A 238 -7.47 -4.97 10.34
C LEU A 238 -7.81 -6.43 10.01
N THR A 239 -9.04 -6.84 10.31
CA THR A 239 -9.57 -8.17 9.99
C THR A 239 -10.80 -8.06 9.10
N VAL A 240 -10.96 -8.99 8.17
CA VAL A 240 -12.15 -9.10 7.31
C VAL A 240 -12.63 -10.55 7.36
N ASN A 241 -13.75 -10.80 8.00
CA ASN A 241 -14.26 -12.13 8.30
C ASN A 241 -13.15 -13.02 8.91
N ASP A 242 -12.81 -14.13 8.26
CA ASP A 242 -11.81 -15.09 8.75
C ASP A 242 -10.36 -14.70 8.40
N GLU A 243 -10.16 -13.68 7.53
CA GLU A 243 -8.83 -13.20 7.17
C GLU A 243 -8.32 -12.25 8.27
N ILE A 244 -7.43 -12.78 9.10
CA ILE A 244 -6.87 -12.08 10.25
C ILE A 244 -5.60 -11.33 9.83
N ASP A 245 -5.49 -10.04 10.25
CA ASP A 245 -4.31 -9.22 10.06
C ASP A 245 -3.92 -9.04 8.58
N ILE A 246 -4.86 -8.51 7.79
CA ILE A 246 -4.61 -8.20 6.38
C ILE A 246 -3.51 -7.16 6.23
N ARG A 247 -2.66 -7.33 5.21
CA ARG A 247 -1.45 -6.52 4.99
C ARG A 247 -1.34 -6.01 3.57
N LYS A 248 -0.64 -4.89 3.38
CA LYS A 248 -0.26 -4.41 2.05
C LYS A 248 0.57 -5.47 1.34
N ARG A 249 0.24 -5.78 0.11
CA ARG A 249 0.81 -6.90 -0.67
C ARG A 249 2.14 -6.56 -1.36
N TYR A 250 2.93 -5.64 -0.86
CA TYR A 250 4.27 -5.45 -1.38
C TYR A 250 5.12 -6.68 -1.05
N GLY A 251 5.54 -7.41 -2.09
CA GLY A 251 6.52 -8.49 -2.00
C GLY A 251 7.86 -8.04 -2.58
N LEU A 252 8.90 -8.86 -2.44
CA LEU A 252 10.21 -8.59 -3.05
C LEU A 252 10.23 -8.87 -4.55
N MET A 253 9.38 -9.79 -5.04
CA MET A 253 9.19 -10.06 -6.47
C MET A 253 8.01 -9.26 -7.00
N ILE A 254 8.17 -8.62 -8.15
CA ILE A 254 7.09 -7.88 -8.81
C ILE A 254 6.26 -8.85 -9.65
N ASN A 255 4.99 -8.97 -9.30
CA ASN A 255 4.08 -9.91 -9.96
C ASN A 255 3.97 -9.63 -11.48
N GLY A 256 4.01 -10.71 -12.26
CA GLY A 256 3.89 -10.63 -13.73
C GLY A 256 5.12 -10.07 -14.44
N THR A 257 6.22 -9.87 -13.71
CA THR A 257 7.55 -9.59 -14.23
C THR A 257 8.54 -10.61 -13.68
N ASP A 258 9.79 -10.58 -14.14
CA ASP A 258 10.88 -11.34 -13.55
C ASP A 258 11.77 -10.44 -12.65
N ASP A 259 11.28 -9.24 -12.35
CA ASP A 259 12.00 -8.23 -11.59
C ASP A 259 11.91 -8.52 -10.09
N GLU A 260 13.05 -8.49 -9.42
CA GLU A 260 13.19 -8.51 -7.97
C GLU A 260 13.57 -7.12 -7.46
N ILE A 261 13.01 -6.71 -6.32
CA ILE A 261 13.36 -5.46 -5.67
C ILE A 261 14.74 -5.61 -5.02
N SER A 262 15.73 -4.89 -5.54
CA SER A 262 17.09 -4.91 -5.02
C SER A 262 17.27 -3.98 -3.81
N SER A 263 16.60 -2.83 -3.84
CA SER A 263 16.64 -1.82 -2.77
C SER A 263 15.48 -0.83 -2.93
N LEU A 264 15.38 0.13 -2.01
CA LEU A 264 14.45 1.24 -2.10
C LEU A 264 15.22 2.55 -2.31
N GLN A 265 14.62 3.46 -3.07
CA GLN A 265 15.07 4.84 -3.18
C GLN A 265 14.09 5.74 -2.45
N PHE A 266 14.62 6.61 -1.57
CA PHE A 266 13.84 7.57 -0.81
C PHE A 266 14.04 8.98 -1.38
N PHE A 267 13.00 9.81 -1.24
CA PHE A 267 13.01 11.20 -1.67
C PHE A 267 12.07 12.04 -0.80
N LYS A 268 12.24 13.36 -0.83
CA LYS A 268 11.39 14.32 -0.12
C LYS A 268 11.04 15.51 -1.00
N PHE A 269 9.92 16.13 -0.68
CA PHE A 269 9.47 17.37 -1.28
C PHE A 269 9.48 18.47 -0.23
N GLU A 270 10.38 19.42 -0.38
CA GLU A 270 10.51 20.60 0.48
C GLU A 270 10.33 21.86 -0.36
N ASP A 271 9.68 22.84 0.21
CA ASP A 271 9.52 24.16 -0.38
C ASP A 271 9.99 25.24 0.60
N SER A 272 10.53 26.34 0.08
CA SER A 272 11.07 27.42 0.92
C SER A 272 10.01 28.18 1.71
N GLU A 273 8.76 28.21 1.24
CA GLU A 273 7.64 28.88 1.86
C GLU A 273 6.87 27.94 2.80
N PHE A 274 6.61 26.72 2.34
CA PHE A 274 5.75 25.76 3.07
C PHE A 274 6.53 24.72 3.89
N GLY A 275 7.85 24.64 3.73
CA GLY A 275 8.67 23.62 4.37
C GLY A 275 8.44 22.23 3.79
N LEU A 276 8.45 21.18 4.63
CA LEU A 276 8.28 19.81 4.21
C LEU A 276 6.83 19.54 3.79
N LEU A 277 6.60 19.27 2.51
CA LEU A 277 5.31 18.91 1.94
C LEU A 277 5.06 17.41 2.00
N GLY A 278 6.07 16.62 1.69
CA GLY A 278 5.95 15.17 1.66
C GLY A 278 7.27 14.46 1.47
N TRP A 279 7.24 13.15 1.66
CA TRP A 279 8.33 12.24 1.37
C TRP A 279 7.80 10.98 0.70
N GLY A 280 8.67 10.23 0.08
CA GLY A 280 8.25 9.01 -0.58
C GLY A 280 9.39 8.02 -0.76
N TRP A 281 9.02 6.86 -1.29
CA TRP A 281 9.94 5.81 -1.69
C TRP A 281 9.44 5.13 -2.95
N TYR A 282 10.37 4.56 -3.71
CA TYR A 282 10.07 3.61 -4.78
C TYR A 282 11.10 2.49 -4.84
N ALA A 283 10.65 1.34 -5.37
CA ALA A 283 11.49 0.17 -5.49
C ALA A 283 12.48 0.32 -6.65
N ILE A 284 13.74 -0.01 -6.40
CA ILE A 284 14.77 -0.19 -7.40
C ILE A 284 14.75 -1.63 -7.89
N THR A 285 14.54 -1.77 -9.19
CA THR A 285 14.48 -3.05 -9.90
C THR A 285 15.26 -2.94 -11.21
N PRO A 286 15.44 -4.00 -11.97
CA PRO A 286 15.98 -3.93 -13.33
C PRO A 286 15.05 -3.18 -14.31
N PHE A 287 13.80 -2.88 -13.95
CA PHE A 287 12.80 -2.25 -14.83
C PHE A 287 12.68 -2.93 -16.20
N THR A 288 12.67 -4.28 -16.21
CA THR A 288 12.72 -5.06 -17.46
C THR A 288 11.49 -4.84 -18.35
N LYS A 289 10.33 -4.61 -17.74
CA LYS A 289 9.07 -4.31 -18.44
C LYS A 289 8.08 -3.58 -17.51
N ALA A 290 7.06 -2.97 -18.10
CA ALA A 290 5.98 -2.36 -17.33
C ALA A 290 5.23 -3.42 -16.49
N ILE A 291 4.88 -3.06 -15.28
CA ILE A 291 4.12 -3.89 -14.33
C ILE A 291 2.70 -4.06 -14.87
N PRO A 292 2.17 -5.28 -14.93
CA PRO A 292 0.83 -5.53 -15.47
C PRO A 292 -0.27 -4.80 -14.69
N ALA A 293 -1.36 -4.47 -15.38
CA ALA A 293 -2.52 -3.83 -14.74
C ALA A 293 -3.21 -4.71 -13.68
N SER A 294 -3.00 -6.03 -13.75
CA SER A 294 -3.48 -7.00 -12.74
C SER A 294 -2.73 -6.92 -11.41
N ASP A 295 -1.54 -6.32 -11.38
CA ASP A 295 -0.83 -6.10 -10.13
C ASP A 295 -1.46 -4.91 -9.37
N VAL A 296 -1.92 -5.18 -8.16
CA VAL A 296 -2.59 -4.20 -7.32
C VAL A 296 -1.64 -3.12 -6.80
N ASN A 297 -0.34 -3.41 -6.70
CA ASN A 297 0.67 -2.48 -6.17
C ASN A 297 1.33 -1.61 -7.24
N LYS A 298 0.96 -1.81 -8.51
CA LYS A 298 1.48 -1.02 -9.62
C LYS A 298 1.32 0.48 -9.40
N GLY A 299 2.40 1.23 -9.63
CA GLY A 299 2.43 2.68 -9.59
C GLY A 299 2.90 3.26 -8.25
N ILE A 300 3.35 4.50 -8.30
CA ILE A 300 3.60 5.33 -7.12
C ILE A 300 2.26 5.92 -6.69
N ARG A 301 1.93 5.80 -5.40
CA ARG A 301 0.62 6.14 -4.83
C ARG A 301 0.74 7.28 -3.85
N LEU A 302 -0.28 8.13 -3.82
CA LEU A 302 -0.37 9.20 -2.83
C LEU A 302 -1.09 8.70 -1.58
N ARG A 303 -0.50 8.98 -0.41
CA ARG A 303 -1.06 8.62 0.91
C ARG A 303 -1.05 9.82 1.86
N LYS A 304 -1.99 9.82 2.77
CA LYS A 304 -2.00 10.67 3.96
C LYS A 304 -2.24 9.77 5.18
N ARG A 305 -1.33 9.81 6.17
CA ARG A 305 -1.40 8.93 7.34
C ARG A 305 -1.63 7.47 6.96
N ASN A 306 -0.82 6.98 6.05
CA ASN A 306 -0.87 5.62 5.56
C ASN A 306 -2.16 5.21 4.80
N ILE A 307 -3.13 6.12 4.64
CA ILE A 307 -4.37 5.91 3.88
C ILE A 307 -4.20 6.44 2.47
N GLN A 308 -4.55 5.63 1.46
CA GLN A 308 -4.43 6.04 0.06
C GLN A 308 -5.42 7.16 -0.30
N ILE A 309 -4.93 8.15 -1.03
CA ILE A 309 -5.71 9.23 -1.64
C ILE A 309 -5.90 8.91 -3.12
N GLY A 310 -7.12 9.02 -3.60
CA GLY A 310 -7.45 8.72 -5.00
C GLY A 310 -7.30 7.24 -5.37
N SER A 311 -7.29 6.99 -6.67
CA SER A 311 -7.04 5.68 -7.24
C SER A 311 -5.54 5.41 -7.41
N LYS A 312 -5.18 4.17 -7.74
CA LYS A 312 -3.81 3.80 -8.09
C LYS A 312 -3.24 4.57 -9.29
N ASP A 313 -4.10 5.15 -10.10
CA ASP A 313 -3.74 5.88 -11.32
C ASP A 313 -3.72 7.41 -11.13
N LEU A 314 -4.00 7.92 -9.91
CA LEU A 314 -4.05 9.36 -9.60
C LEU A 314 -2.83 10.12 -10.11
N LEU A 315 -1.64 9.59 -9.87
CA LEU A 315 -0.38 10.25 -10.20
C LEU A 315 0.10 10.02 -11.63
N ASN A 316 -0.59 9.20 -12.44
CA ASN A 316 -0.20 8.92 -13.83
C ASN A 316 -0.12 10.20 -14.68
N GLN A 317 -0.98 11.17 -14.41
CA GLN A 317 -1.06 12.44 -15.12
C GLN A 317 0.17 13.33 -14.96
N TYR A 318 1.00 13.10 -13.95
CA TYR A 318 2.21 13.89 -13.67
C TYR A 318 3.46 13.33 -14.37
N PHE A 319 3.42 12.12 -14.92
CA PHE A 319 4.42 11.63 -15.86
C PHE A 319 4.17 12.26 -17.25
N ARG A 320 5.24 12.56 -18.01
CA ARG A 320 5.10 13.01 -19.41
C ARG A 320 4.34 11.98 -20.26
N GLU A 321 4.63 10.71 -20.04
CA GLU A 321 3.87 9.59 -20.57
C GLU A 321 3.15 8.93 -19.39
N ALA A 322 1.80 8.95 -19.38
CA ALA A 322 1.00 8.41 -18.27
C ALA A 322 1.35 6.97 -17.90
N ARG A 323 1.84 6.18 -18.87
CA ARG A 323 2.34 4.81 -18.64
C ARG A 323 3.63 4.75 -17.83
N GLY A 324 4.35 5.85 -17.64
CA GLY A 324 5.62 5.89 -16.89
C GLY A 324 5.47 5.36 -15.48
N ASN A 325 4.36 5.70 -14.81
CA ASN A 325 4.05 5.19 -13.47
C ASN A 325 3.93 3.66 -13.40
N ASN A 326 3.67 3.00 -14.52
CA ASN A 326 3.53 1.54 -14.57
C ASN A 326 4.85 0.77 -14.38
N TYR A 327 5.98 1.45 -14.31
CA TYR A 327 7.28 0.82 -14.04
C TYR A 327 7.64 0.77 -12.55
N PHE A 328 6.88 1.44 -11.69
CA PHE A 328 7.25 1.63 -10.30
C PHE A 328 6.30 0.94 -9.32
N TYR A 329 6.86 0.47 -8.20
CA TYR A 329 6.19 0.34 -6.93
C TYR A 329 6.66 1.48 -6.05
N GLY A 330 5.76 2.19 -5.39
CA GLY A 330 6.14 3.27 -4.51
C GLY A 330 4.98 3.94 -3.81
N GLU A 331 5.32 4.76 -2.83
CA GLU A 331 4.36 5.57 -2.08
C GLU A 331 4.91 6.98 -1.85
N ILE A 332 4.05 7.98 -1.96
CA ILE A 332 4.30 9.36 -1.53
C ILE A 332 3.39 9.64 -0.35
N HIS A 333 3.97 10.07 0.77
CA HIS A 333 3.28 10.44 1.99
C HIS A 333 3.20 11.97 2.08
N ALA A 334 2.00 12.52 1.99
CA ALA A 334 1.72 13.94 2.17
C ALA A 334 1.72 14.26 3.67
N VAL A 335 2.76 14.95 4.18
CA VAL A 335 2.94 15.17 5.62
C VAL A 335 2.43 16.53 6.09
N HIS A 336 2.52 17.58 5.27
CA HIS A 336 2.12 18.93 5.67
C HIS A 336 0.65 18.97 6.15
N SER A 337 0.37 19.70 7.23
CA SER A 337 -0.94 19.73 7.90
C SER A 337 -2.09 20.18 6.99
N ASN A 338 -1.83 21.11 6.06
CA ASN A 338 -2.81 21.64 5.11
C ASN A 338 -3.05 20.72 3.90
N LEU A 339 -2.23 19.67 3.72
CA LEU A 339 -2.46 18.66 2.70
C LEU A 339 -3.54 17.69 3.18
N ARG A 340 -4.77 17.97 2.80
CA ARG A 340 -5.95 17.23 3.24
C ARG A 340 -6.66 16.60 2.03
N PRO A 341 -7.16 15.37 2.13
CA PRO A 341 -8.00 14.81 1.09
C PRO A 341 -9.24 15.69 0.86
N ASN A 342 -9.68 15.81 -0.38
CA ASN A 342 -10.95 16.46 -0.69
C ASN A 342 -12.15 15.59 -0.26
N SER A 343 -13.38 16.12 -0.40
CA SER A 343 -14.60 15.42 0.06
C SER A 343 -14.87 14.12 -0.69
N SER A 344 -14.50 14.02 -1.97
CA SER A 344 -14.64 12.80 -2.79
C SER A 344 -13.48 11.81 -2.60
N ARG A 345 -12.42 12.20 -1.89
CA ARG A 345 -11.22 11.37 -1.66
C ARG A 345 -10.46 10.97 -2.92
N ASP A 346 -10.71 11.62 -4.03
CA ASP A 346 -10.05 11.40 -5.32
C ASP A 346 -8.80 12.25 -5.53
N GLY A 347 -8.49 13.17 -4.60
CA GLY A 347 -7.32 14.03 -4.59
C GLY A 347 -7.17 14.80 -3.28
N LEU A 348 -6.25 15.77 -3.27
CA LEU A 348 -6.10 16.73 -2.18
C LEU A 348 -7.04 17.91 -2.39
N THR A 349 -7.46 18.56 -1.28
CA THR A 349 -8.14 19.86 -1.32
C THR A 349 -7.23 20.89 -2.00
N HIS A 350 -7.81 21.74 -2.83
CA HIS A 350 -7.09 22.73 -3.61
C HIS A 350 -6.58 23.88 -2.72
N THR A 351 -5.43 23.67 -2.11
CA THR A 351 -4.70 24.65 -1.28
C THR A 351 -3.36 25.00 -1.95
N PRO A 352 -2.71 26.13 -1.60
CA PRO A 352 -1.39 26.48 -2.13
C PRO A 352 -0.36 25.36 -1.94
N GLU A 353 -0.36 24.72 -0.77
CA GLU A 353 0.55 23.62 -0.47
C GLU A 353 0.28 22.38 -1.33
N ALA A 354 -1.00 22.09 -1.63
CA ALA A 354 -1.36 20.98 -2.50
C ALA A 354 -0.95 21.22 -3.96
N ILE A 355 -1.13 22.44 -4.45
CA ILE A 355 -0.67 22.85 -5.77
C ILE A 355 0.85 22.67 -5.84
N LYS A 356 1.57 23.18 -4.84
CA LYS A 356 3.02 23.08 -4.79
C LYS A 356 3.52 21.64 -4.72
N LEU A 357 2.88 20.80 -3.90
CA LEU A 357 3.21 19.37 -3.85
C LEU A 357 3.05 18.70 -5.22
N TYR A 358 1.96 18.98 -5.93
CA TYR A 358 1.75 18.41 -7.26
C TYR A 358 2.74 18.93 -8.30
N GLU A 359 3.19 20.18 -8.20
CA GLU A 359 4.29 20.72 -9.03
C GLU A 359 5.60 19.96 -8.75
N CYS A 360 5.98 19.81 -7.49
CA CYS A 360 7.17 19.05 -7.10
C CYS A 360 7.11 17.59 -7.61
N ILE A 361 5.95 16.94 -7.49
CA ILE A 361 5.73 15.58 -8.01
C ILE A 361 5.93 15.53 -9.52
N LYS A 362 5.37 16.49 -10.26
CA LYS A 362 5.49 16.57 -11.72
C LYS A 362 6.95 16.72 -12.16
N ASP A 363 7.69 17.60 -11.51
CA ASP A 363 9.10 17.83 -11.82
C ASP A 363 9.93 16.58 -11.52
N TYR A 364 9.75 15.98 -10.35
CA TYR A 364 10.42 14.76 -9.96
C TYR A 364 10.10 13.57 -10.90
N PHE A 365 8.84 13.41 -11.30
CA PHE A 365 8.43 12.35 -12.23
C PHE A 365 8.97 12.53 -13.65
N SER A 366 9.26 13.76 -14.04
CA SER A 366 9.99 14.04 -15.29
C SER A 366 11.41 13.44 -15.27
N ASP A 367 12.03 13.38 -14.09
CA ASP A 367 13.34 12.77 -13.90
C ASP A 367 13.23 11.24 -13.74
N LEU A 368 12.23 10.74 -13.01
CA LEU A 368 11.98 9.28 -12.90
C LEU A 368 11.78 8.63 -14.27
N GLN A 369 11.22 9.35 -15.23
CA GLN A 369 11.09 8.84 -16.60
C GLN A 369 12.44 8.52 -17.22
N LYS A 370 13.48 9.30 -16.93
CA LYS A 370 14.85 9.06 -17.42
C LYS A 370 15.40 7.74 -16.88
N LEU A 371 15.01 7.35 -15.66
CA LEU A 371 15.51 6.14 -14.98
C LEU A 371 15.09 4.85 -15.70
N TYR A 372 13.80 4.68 -16.04
CA TYR A 372 13.41 3.47 -16.74
C TYR A 372 13.85 3.46 -18.22
N HIS A 373 14.11 4.61 -18.83
CA HIS A 373 14.76 4.67 -20.14
C HIS A 373 16.23 4.24 -20.04
N LEU A 374 16.96 4.69 -19.02
CA LEU A 374 18.32 4.23 -18.73
C LEU A 374 18.39 2.72 -18.52
N ALA A 375 17.45 2.18 -17.73
CA ALA A 375 17.33 0.74 -17.51
C ALA A 375 17.09 -0.02 -18.82
N ASN A 376 16.24 0.51 -19.70
CA ASN A 376 15.99 -0.08 -21.01
C ASN A 376 17.24 -0.05 -21.93
N ASP A 377 18.01 1.04 -21.89
CA ASP A 377 19.28 1.13 -22.61
C ASP A 377 20.26 0.08 -22.09
N ALA A 378 20.43 -0.02 -20.77
CA ALA A 378 21.28 -1.02 -20.13
C ALA A 378 20.85 -2.46 -20.45
N LYS A 379 19.54 -2.74 -20.41
CA LYS A 379 18.96 -4.03 -20.79
C LYS A 379 19.27 -4.42 -22.23
N ASN A 380 19.15 -3.46 -23.16
CA ASN A 380 19.45 -3.71 -24.58
C ASN A 380 20.94 -4.03 -24.77
N LEU A 381 21.83 -3.29 -24.11
CA LEU A 381 23.26 -3.56 -24.15
C LEU A 381 23.59 -4.95 -23.57
N TYR A 382 23.02 -5.28 -22.42
CA TYR A 382 23.15 -6.62 -21.84
C TYR A 382 22.69 -7.72 -22.81
N ARG A 383 21.51 -7.56 -23.40
CA ARG A 383 20.96 -8.54 -24.38
C ARG A 383 21.90 -8.73 -25.58
N ASP A 384 22.44 -7.63 -26.09
CA ASP A 384 23.34 -7.68 -27.24
C ASP A 384 24.67 -8.39 -26.89
N ILE A 385 25.21 -8.15 -25.67
CA ILE A 385 26.39 -8.85 -25.17
C ILE A 385 26.10 -10.36 -25.03
N HIS A 386 24.98 -10.70 -24.39
CA HIS A 386 24.58 -12.09 -24.18
C HIS A 386 24.40 -12.85 -25.51
N LEU A 387 23.67 -12.27 -26.47
CA LEU A 387 23.46 -12.90 -27.79
C LEU A 387 24.77 -13.04 -28.57
N SER A 388 25.67 -12.06 -28.52
CA SER A 388 26.98 -12.15 -29.17
C SER A 388 27.84 -13.24 -28.53
N GLY A 389 27.80 -13.35 -27.19
CA GLY A 389 28.60 -14.35 -26.46
C GLY A 389 28.11 -15.79 -26.59
N THR A 390 26.82 -16.00 -26.89
CA THR A 390 26.23 -17.34 -27.12
C THR A 390 26.38 -17.82 -28.56
N SER A 391 26.83 -16.95 -29.49
CA SER A 391 27.09 -17.33 -30.88
C SER A 391 28.33 -18.20 -30.98
N VAL A 392 28.24 -19.34 -31.66
CA VAL A 392 29.36 -20.25 -31.91
C VAL A 392 30.07 -19.80 -33.20
N PRO A 393 31.32 -19.24 -33.10
CA PRO A 393 32.03 -18.79 -34.29
C PRO A 393 32.49 -19.96 -35.15
N GLN A 394 32.33 -19.89 -36.46
CA GLN A 394 32.76 -20.90 -37.40
C GLN A 394 34.10 -20.57 -38.07
N SER A 395 34.65 -19.38 -37.81
CA SER A 395 35.94 -18.92 -38.33
C SER A 395 36.63 -17.95 -37.37
N ASP A 396 37.95 -17.78 -37.51
CA ASP A 396 38.69 -16.79 -36.73
C ASP A 396 38.25 -15.34 -37.00
N LYS A 397 37.76 -15.07 -38.23
CA LYS A 397 37.19 -13.76 -38.57
C LYS A 397 35.93 -13.51 -37.76
N GLU A 398 35.04 -14.47 -37.63
CA GLU A 398 33.81 -14.34 -36.83
C GLU A 398 34.12 -14.17 -35.33
N LYS A 399 35.20 -14.83 -34.81
CA LYS A 399 35.65 -14.60 -33.45
C LYS A 399 36.02 -13.14 -33.23
N VAL A 400 36.81 -12.55 -34.11
CA VAL A 400 37.21 -11.15 -34.01
C VAL A 400 36.02 -10.21 -34.10
N GLU A 401 35.03 -10.51 -34.94
CA GLU A 401 33.80 -9.74 -35.04
C GLU A 401 32.97 -9.79 -33.75
N ILE A 402 32.83 -10.98 -33.13
CA ILE A 402 32.14 -11.17 -31.86
C ILE A 402 32.86 -10.41 -30.75
N GLN A 403 34.18 -10.55 -30.62
CA GLN A 403 35.00 -9.82 -29.64
C GLN A 403 34.83 -8.30 -29.79
N THR A 404 34.87 -7.79 -31.02
CA THR A 404 34.68 -6.37 -31.31
C THR A 404 33.29 -5.88 -30.91
N LYS A 405 32.24 -6.67 -31.20
CA LYS A 405 30.85 -6.35 -30.81
C LYS A 405 30.71 -6.28 -29.29
N ILE A 406 31.22 -7.28 -28.56
CA ILE A 406 31.18 -7.31 -27.10
C ILE A 406 31.91 -6.10 -26.53
N SER A 407 33.16 -5.83 -26.97
CA SER A 407 33.95 -4.70 -26.52
C SER A 407 33.21 -3.37 -26.70
N THR A 408 32.65 -3.15 -27.91
CA THR A 408 31.89 -1.92 -28.22
C THR A 408 30.67 -1.75 -27.28
N LYS A 409 29.96 -2.86 -27.00
CA LYS A 409 28.78 -2.80 -26.11
C LYS A 409 29.15 -2.55 -24.65
N VAL A 410 30.25 -3.10 -24.17
CA VAL A 410 30.80 -2.82 -22.86
C VAL A 410 31.22 -1.35 -22.74
N GLU A 411 31.91 -0.80 -23.73
CA GLU A 411 32.25 0.64 -23.77
C GLU A 411 31.00 1.53 -23.78
N GLN A 412 29.94 1.14 -24.51
CA GLN A 412 28.67 1.86 -24.48
C GLN A 412 28.04 1.80 -23.10
N PHE A 413 28.10 0.64 -22.40
CA PHE A 413 27.60 0.51 -21.04
C PHE A 413 28.36 1.41 -20.06
N ASP A 414 29.68 1.50 -20.17
CA ASP A 414 30.49 2.39 -19.34
C ASP A 414 30.16 3.88 -19.57
N LYS A 415 29.85 4.26 -20.79
CA LYS A 415 29.40 5.63 -21.10
C LYS A 415 28.06 5.96 -20.42
N ILE A 416 27.11 5.03 -20.38
CA ILE A 416 25.83 5.28 -19.72
C ILE A 416 25.94 5.31 -18.18
N LYS A 417 26.95 4.67 -17.58
CA LYS A 417 27.23 4.73 -16.12
C LYS A 417 27.45 6.16 -15.62
N THR A 418 27.97 7.03 -16.45
CA THR A 418 28.26 8.41 -16.05
C THR A 418 27.18 9.41 -16.45
N LYS A 419 26.15 8.99 -17.19
CA LYS A 419 25.14 9.86 -17.81
C LYS A 419 24.38 10.73 -16.82
N TYR A 420 24.02 10.18 -15.65
CA TYR A 420 23.28 10.88 -14.59
C TYR A 420 24.07 10.98 -13.28
N LYS A 421 25.37 10.76 -13.33
CA LYS A 421 26.22 10.87 -12.14
C LYS A 421 26.17 12.30 -11.60
N GLY A 422 25.76 12.42 -10.32
CA GLY A 422 25.60 13.72 -9.66
C GLY A 422 24.27 14.44 -9.95
N ASP A 423 23.31 13.80 -10.62
CA ASP A 423 21.93 14.29 -10.69
C ASP A 423 21.27 14.16 -9.32
N ASP A 424 20.74 15.27 -8.77
CA ASP A 424 20.21 15.33 -7.40
C ASP A 424 18.98 14.44 -7.20
N ASN A 425 18.19 14.20 -8.26
CA ASN A 425 16.94 13.46 -8.17
C ASN A 425 17.09 11.95 -8.45
N ILE A 426 17.91 11.60 -9.46
CA ILE A 426 18.00 10.22 -9.95
C ILE A 426 19.42 9.65 -9.99
N GLY A 427 20.45 10.43 -9.61
CA GLY A 427 21.86 9.98 -9.68
C GLY A 427 22.09 8.69 -8.89
N GLU A 428 21.72 8.68 -7.62
CA GLU A 428 21.85 7.49 -6.75
C GLU A 428 21.03 6.29 -7.26
N ALA A 429 19.79 6.54 -7.71
CA ALA A 429 18.93 5.49 -8.26
C ALA A 429 19.49 4.93 -9.57
N SER A 430 20.05 5.80 -10.42
CA SER A 430 20.72 5.40 -11.67
C SER A 430 21.91 4.50 -11.40
N ASP A 431 22.74 4.85 -10.42
CA ASP A 431 23.90 4.03 -10.01
C ASP A 431 23.43 2.64 -9.52
N LYS A 432 22.36 2.57 -8.71
CA LYS A 432 21.79 1.30 -8.24
C LYS A 432 21.27 0.43 -9.40
N VAL A 433 20.54 1.01 -10.35
CA VAL A 433 20.03 0.28 -11.53
C VAL A 433 21.18 -0.22 -12.40
N LEU A 434 22.16 0.63 -12.66
CA LEU A 434 23.31 0.27 -13.48
C LEU A 434 24.21 -0.78 -12.80
N ALA A 435 24.28 -0.79 -11.46
CA ALA A 435 24.97 -1.84 -10.72
C ALA A 435 24.33 -3.22 -10.94
N ILE A 436 22.98 -3.30 -10.98
CA ILE A 436 22.26 -4.56 -11.27
C ILE A 436 22.68 -5.11 -12.65
N TYR A 437 22.63 -4.24 -13.69
CA TYR A 437 23.01 -4.64 -15.04
C TYR A 437 24.50 -4.90 -15.18
N GLY A 438 25.35 -4.12 -14.49
CA GLY A 438 26.80 -4.33 -14.46
C GLY A 438 27.18 -5.70 -13.89
N GLU A 439 26.57 -6.10 -12.77
CA GLU A 439 26.78 -7.42 -12.18
C GLU A 439 26.29 -8.55 -13.11
N THR A 440 25.16 -8.35 -13.78
CA THR A 440 24.62 -9.32 -14.75
C THR A 440 25.52 -9.45 -15.98
N ILE A 441 26.03 -8.33 -16.51
CA ILE A 441 26.98 -8.32 -17.63
C ILE A 441 28.29 -9.00 -17.21
N LYS A 442 28.80 -8.70 -16.02
CA LYS A 442 30.01 -9.33 -15.48
C LYS A 442 29.88 -10.84 -15.42
N LYS A 443 28.81 -11.37 -14.83
CA LYS A 443 28.54 -12.81 -14.74
C LYS A 443 28.44 -13.45 -16.14
N THR A 444 27.83 -12.75 -17.08
CA THR A 444 27.73 -13.22 -18.47
C THR A 444 29.12 -13.31 -19.09
N LEU A 445 29.94 -12.26 -18.97
CA LEU A 445 31.30 -12.25 -19.51
C LEU A 445 32.19 -13.36 -18.88
N GLU A 446 32.08 -13.59 -17.57
CA GLU A 446 32.81 -14.66 -16.88
C GLU A 446 32.39 -16.07 -17.34
N SER A 447 31.19 -16.23 -17.85
CA SER A 447 30.67 -17.50 -18.39
C SER A 447 31.06 -17.77 -19.84
N LEU A 448 31.63 -16.77 -20.54
CA LEU A 448 32.01 -16.92 -21.96
C LEU A 448 33.32 -17.71 -22.13
N PRO A 449 33.46 -18.44 -23.25
CA PRO A 449 34.71 -19.06 -23.62
C PRO A 449 35.84 -18.01 -23.76
N THR A 450 37.04 -18.35 -23.28
CA THR A 450 38.18 -17.42 -23.26
C THR A 450 38.64 -16.94 -24.63
N ASP A 451 38.35 -17.71 -25.66
CA ASP A 451 38.67 -17.40 -27.06
C ASP A 451 37.75 -16.37 -27.74
N ILE A 452 36.62 -16.06 -27.12
CA ILE A 452 35.69 -15.00 -27.54
C ILE A 452 35.66 -13.77 -26.61
N LEU A 453 36.36 -13.82 -25.48
CA LEU A 453 36.50 -12.69 -24.58
C LEU A 453 37.46 -11.64 -25.16
N PRO A 454 37.02 -10.35 -25.26
CA PRO A 454 37.95 -9.27 -25.64
C PRO A 454 39.05 -9.05 -24.59
N SER A 455 40.27 -8.81 -25.01
CA SER A 455 41.41 -8.60 -24.11
C SER A 455 41.30 -7.34 -23.23
N ASN A 456 40.47 -6.36 -23.61
CA ASN A 456 40.26 -5.14 -22.82
C ASN A 456 39.15 -5.25 -21.77
N VAL A 457 38.43 -6.38 -21.70
CA VAL A 457 37.30 -6.60 -20.76
C VAL A 457 37.81 -7.10 -19.39
N THR A 458 39.06 -7.57 -19.33
CA THR A 458 39.72 -7.98 -18.06
C THR A 458 39.80 -6.89 -17.00
N SER A 459 39.81 -5.62 -17.39
CA SER A 459 39.76 -4.47 -16.46
C SER A 459 38.39 -4.24 -15.80
N LEU A 460 37.31 -4.70 -16.42
CA LEU A 460 35.92 -4.59 -15.90
C LEU A 460 35.56 -5.75 -14.98
N THR A 461 36.18 -6.92 -15.17
CA THR A 461 35.92 -8.12 -14.37
C THR A 461 36.74 -8.18 -13.08
N GLY A 462 37.70 -7.28 -12.88
CA GLY A 462 38.55 -7.31 -11.68
C GLY A 462 39.45 -8.55 -11.57
N ILE A 463 39.65 -9.30 -12.65
CA ILE A 463 40.51 -10.49 -12.71
C ILE A 463 41.96 -10.03 -12.98
N GLY A 464 42.49 -9.15 -12.12
CA GLY A 464 43.86 -8.64 -12.37
C GLY A 464 44.55 -7.97 -11.21
N ASP A 465 43.92 -7.58 -10.13
CA ASP A 465 44.61 -6.93 -9.02
C ASP A 465 44.10 -7.43 -7.66
N LYS A 466 44.84 -8.42 -7.15
CA LYS A 466 44.93 -8.64 -5.70
C LYS A 466 45.99 -7.68 -5.16
N THR A 467 45.63 -6.40 -4.96
CA THR A 467 46.33 -5.52 -4.00
C THR A 467 45.45 -4.30 -3.70
N ASN A 468 45.05 -4.22 -2.44
CA ASN A 468 44.60 -3.03 -1.70
C ASN A 468 43.51 -2.12 -2.32
N GLY A 469 42.29 -2.27 -1.83
CA GLY A 469 41.21 -1.30 -1.99
C GLY A 469 39.96 -1.83 -1.32
N GLU A 470 39.50 -1.13 -0.34
CA GLU A 470 38.30 -1.43 0.45
C GLU A 470 37.12 -1.86 -0.43
N ALA A 471 36.83 -3.14 -0.39
CA ALA A 471 35.58 -3.67 -0.90
C ALA A 471 34.44 -3.01 -0.12
N ILE A 472 33.53 -2.33 -0.82
CA ILE A 472 32.19 -2.12 -0.31
C ILE A 472 31.58 -3.51 -0.21
N SER A 473 31.79 -4.11 0.95
CA SER A 473 31.10 -5.33 1.35
C SER A 473 29.62 -4.99 1.33
N ILE A 474 28.85 -5.64 0.47
CA ILE A 474 27.45 -5.90 0.76
C ILE A 474 27.49 -6.74 2.04
N VAL A 475 27.41 -6.05 3.17
CA VAL A 475 27.31 -6.66 4.48
C VAL A 475 25.91 -7.26 4.50
N THR A 476 25.84 -8.56 4.26
CA THR A 476 24.77 -9.35 4.83
C THR A 476 24.87 -9.13 6.34
N PRO A 477 23.93 -8.46 7.00
CA PRO A 477 24.00 -8.29 8.43
C PRO A 477 23.87 -9.65 9.08
N THR A 478 24.95 -10.10 9.70
CA THR A 478 24.90 -11.17 10.70
C THR A 478 23.95 -10.69 11.80
N PRO A 479 22.91 -11.43 12.16
CA PRO A 479 22.05 -11.04 13.26
C PRO A 479 22.86 -10.95 14.54
N ALA A 480 22.65 -9.88 15.30
CA ALA A 480 23.19 -9.73 16.64
C ALA A 480 22.86 -10.97 17.48
N PRO A 481 23.75 -11.43 18.37
CA PRO A 481 23.55 -12.65 19.12
C PRO A 481 22.36 -12.48 20.07
N ILE A 482 21.27 -13.16 19.78
CA ILE A 482 20.24 -13.48 20.75
C ILE A 482 20.86 -14.55 21.64
N GLN A 483 20.88 -14.33 22.95
CA GLN A 483 21.28 -15.30 23.94
C GLN A 483 20.56 -16.62 23.68
N GLU A 484 21.30 -17.64 23.34
CA GLU A 484 20.83 -18.99 23.14
C GLU A 484 20.50 -19.63 24.49
N GLU A 485 19.25 -20.06 24.64
CA GLU A 485 18.97 -21.23 25.46
C GLU A 485 19.19 -22.50 24.59
N PRO A 486 19.80 -23.55 25.11
CA PRO A 486 20.32 -24.65 24.30
C PRO A 486 19.23 -25.66 23.96
N THR A 487 18.86 -25.79 22.69
CA THR A 487 18.30 -27.03 22.18
C THR A 487 18.89 -27.38 20.81
N SER A 488 19.75 -28.38 20.84
CA SER A 488 20.27 -29.05 19.65
C SER A 488 19.14 -29.79 18.92
N SER A 489 18.97 -29.49 17.63
CA SER A 489 18.62 -30.53 16.65
C SER A 489 19.07 -30.06 15.27
N ALA A 490 19.94 -30.82 14.65
CA ALA A 490 20.35 -30.68 13.26
C ALA A 490 19.11 -30.66 12.37
N VAL A 491 18.87 -29.57 11.65
CA VAL A 491 17.78 -29.49 10.65
C VAL A 491 18.19 -30.41 9.49
N THR A 492 17.68 -31.62 9.51
CA THR A 492 17.85 -32.60 8.41
C THR A 492 17.04 -32.08 7.22
N ASP A 493 17.68 -31.88 6.06
CA ASP A 493 16.98 -31.50 4.82
C ASP A 493 15.96 -32.61 4.45
N ILE A 494 14.68 -32.31 4.63
CA ILE A 494 13.58 -33.26 4.38
C ILE A 494 13.50 -33.73 2.92
N PHE A 495 14.13 -32.99 1.97
CA PHE A 495 14.18 -33.35 0.56
C PHE A 495 15.39 -34.22 0.19
N ALA A 496 16.33 -34.45 1.10
CA ALA A 496 17.52 -35.27 0.85
C ALA A 496 17.21 -36.69 0.32
N PRO A 497 16.13 -37.38 0.73
CA PRO A 497 15.75 -38.67 0.16
C PRO A 497 15.49 -38.67 -1.34
N LEU A 498 15.08 -37.53 -1.93
CA LEU A 498 14.77 -37.42 -3.36
C LEU A 498 16.03 -37.41 -4.23
N ASN A 499 17.21 -37.11 -3.69
CA ASN A 499 18.47 -37.05 -4.44
C ASN A 499 18.84 -38.40 -5.10
N LYS A 500 18.24 -39.50 -4.67
CA LYS A 500 18.46 -40.83 -5.24
C LYS A 500 17.61 -41.16 -6.47
N LYS A 501 16.50 -40.42 -6.67
CA LYS A 501 15.49 -40.75 -7.70
C LYS A 501 15.10 -39.58 -8.62
N CYS A 502 15.39 -38.36 -8.21
CA CYS A 502 15.04 -37.15 -8.94
C CYS A 502 16.30 -36.38 -9.34
N THR A 503 16.23 -35.75 -10.49
CA THR A 503 17.28 -34.83 -10.95
C THR A 503 17.30 -33.56 -10.07
N PRO A 504 18.41 -32.83 -10.01
CA PRO A 504 18.48 -31.57 -9.26
C PRO A 504 17.40 -30.56 -9.69
N GLU A 505 17.02 -30.53 -10.95
CA GLU A 505 15.97 -29.65 -11.48
C GLU A 505 14.58 -30.06 -11.01
N GLU A 506 14.28 -31.36 -10.99
CA GLU A 506 13.02 -31.87 -10.44
C GLU A 506 12.90 -31.61 -8.95
N ILE A 507 13.97 -31.78 -8.18
CA ILE A 507 13.99 -31.45 -6.75
C ILE A 507 13.75 -29.95 -6.53
N LYS A 508 14.35 -29.10 -7.35
CA LYS A 508 14.14 -27.66 -7.31
C LYS A 508 12.67 -27.29 -7.61
N LEU A 509 12.05 -27.96 -8.58
CA LEU A 509 10.65 -27.79 -8.90
C LEU A 509 9.74 -28.25 -7.76
N ILE A 510 10.02 -29.42 -7.18
CA ILE A 510 9.25 -29.96 -6.03
C ILE A 510 9.36 -29.03 -4.83
N ARG A 511 10.55 -28.50 -4.51
CA ARG A 511 10.73 -27.49 -3.45
C ARG A 511 9.89 -26.24 -3.71
N LYS A 512 9.89 -25.74 -4.95
CA LYS A 512 9.10 -24.58 -5.35
C LYS A 512 7.60 -24.81 -5.21
N VAL A 513 7.10 -25.98 -5.61
CA VAL A 513 5.68 -26.36 -5.46
C VAL A 513 5.29 -26.41 -3.98
N PHE A 514 6.08 -27.07 -3.14
CA PHE A 514 5.78 -27.13 -1.70
C PHE A 514 5.89 -25.78 -1.00
N ALA A 515 6.79 -24.90 -1.45
CA ALA A 515 6.88 -23.52 -0.95
C ALA A 515 5.60 -22.73 -1.27
N ILE A 516 5.09 -22.81 -2.52
CA ILE A 516 3.86 -22.17 -2.95
C ILE A 516 2.65 -22.70 -2.15
N LEU A 517 2.57 -24.01 -1.99
CA LEU A 517 1.48 -24.64 -1.22
C LEU A 517 1.53 -24.26 0.27
N SER A 518 2.72 -24.16 0.86
CA SER A 518 2.92 -23.73 2.24
C SER A 518 2.51 -22.27 2.46
N GLN A 519 2.81 -21.38 1.49
CA GLN A 519 2.43 -19.98 1.55
C GLN A 519 0.91 -19.79 1.49
N ASN A 520 0.19 -20.66 0.78
CA ASN A 520 -1.26 -20.61 0.63
C ASN A 520 -2.01 -21.49 1.66
N CYS A 521 -1.31 -22.16 2.57
CA CYS A 521 -1.91 -23.01 3.59
C CYS A 521 -2.36 -22.18 4.80
N PRO A 522 -3.65 -22.23 5.21
CA PRO A 522 -4.13 -21.58 6.43
C PRO A 522 -3.32 -22.01 7.66
N ILE A 523 -3.07 -21.06 8.57
CA ILE A 523 -2.26 -21.32 9.79
C ILE A 523 -2.80 -22.49 10.59
N SER A 524 -4.13 -22.63 10.69
CA SER A 524 -4.81 -23.74 11.38
C SER A 524 -4.54 -25.12 10.75
N GLN A 525 -4.09 -25.17 9.50
CA GLN A 525 -3.83 -26.39 8.75
C GLN A 525 -2.33 -26.66 8.51
N ARG A 526 -1.44 -25.79 8.97
CA ARG A 526 0.02 -25.90 8.72
C ARG A 526 0.62 -27.20 9.24
N THR A 527 0.26 -27.63 10.43
CA THR A 527 0.75 -28.90 11.01
C THR A 527 0.31 -30.09 10.16
N MET A 528 -0.93 -30.09 9.68
CA MET A 528 -1.43 -31.13 8.78
C MET A 528 -0.71 -31.09 7.43
N PHE A 529 -0.46 -29.89 6.89
CA PHE A 529 0.27 -29.70 5.64
C PHE A 529 1.71 -30.20 5.74
N GLU A 530 2.45 -29.88 6.80
CA GLU A 530 3.83 -30.36 6.98
C GLU A 530 3.87 -31.90 7.08
N THR A 531 2.90 -32.51 7.77
CA THR A 531 2.76 -33.98 7.83
C THR A 531 2.47 -34.59 6.45
N MET A 532 1.63 -33.94 5.65
CA MET A 532 1.31 -34.38 4.27
C MET A 532 2.51 -34.23 3.36
N LYS A 533 3.27 -33.13 3.47
CA LYS A 533 4.50 -32.85 2.73
C LYS A 533 5.57 -33.92 3.00
N GLU A 534 5.80 -34.27 4.27
CA GLU A 534 6.73 -35.36 4.62
C GLU A 534 6.31 -36.71 4.03
N LYS A 535 5.00 -37.04 4.09
CA LYS A 535 4.47 -38.27 3.49
C LYS A 535 4.65 -38.28 1.97
N ALA A 536 4.37 -37.18 1.29
CA ALA A 536 4.55 -37.06 -0.15
C ALA A 536 6.02 -37.23 -0.56
N ILE A 537 6.95 -36.57 0.13
CA ILE A 537 8.39 -36.70 -0.11
C ILE A 537 8.84 -38.16 0.09
N LYS A 538 8.35 -38.82 1.14
CA LYS A 538 8.64 -40.24 1.39
C LYS A 538 8.07 -41.18 0.32
N GLN A 539 6.92 -40.85 -0.26
CA GLN A 539 6.37 -41.60 -1.39
C GLN A 539 7.16 -41.39 -2.69
N LEU A 540 7.57 -40.15 -2.97
CA LEU A 540 8.37 -39.83 -4.15
C LEU A 540 9.80 -40.41 -4.07
N SER A 541 10.29 -40.70 -2.86
CA SER A 541 11.62 -41.32 -2.64
C SER A 541 11.62 -42.85 -2.67
N LYS A 542 10.42 -43.49 -2.67
CA LYS A 542 10.25 -44.95 -2.88
C LYS A 542 10.23 -45.30 -4.37
#